data_ce7aa07b8eddec3e6e3dcc33a8cc97ea
#
_entry.id   ce7aa07b8eddec3e6e3dcc33a8cc97ea
#
_cell.length_a   1.000
_cell.length_b   1.000
_cell.length_c   1.000
_cell.angle_alpha   90.00
_cell.angle_beta   90.00
_cell.angle_gamma   90.00
#
_symmetry.space_group_name_H-M   'P 1'
#
loop_
_entity.id
_entity.type
_entity.pdbx_description
1 polymer ?
#
loop_
_entity_poly.entity_id
_entity_poly.type
_entity_poly.pdbx_seq_one_letter_code
_entity_poly.pdbx_strand_id
1 'polypeptide(L)'
;MGTNAITFHLPDKERQSIIFGIQIGVPISTDGFPKDKRINTDSMALVDTGSTGSCISRRFAVNAQLRAYKRSKIRGFQGISIVPVYCVDVLLPNGILFTNMDVAEFQSNNNFDFIIGMNILRMGDMALTNAKGDMVFSFRIPPSETHIDFIKEEDNKRF
;
A
#
# COMPACT_ATOMS: atom_id res chain seq x y z
N MET A 1 -20.14 -11.04 -5.35
CA MET A 1 -19.66 -9.63 -5.36
C MET A 1 -18.50 -9.56 -4.38
N GLY A 2 -17.32 -9.17 -4.82
CA GLY A 2 -16.17 -8.98 -3.94
C GLY A 2 -16.46 -7.86 -2.94
N THR A 3 -16.00 -8.02 -1.71
CA THR A 3 -16.09 -6.94 -0.72
C THR A 3 -15.07 -5.86 -1.08
N ASN A 4 -15.51 -4.59 -1.09
CA ASN A 4 -14.62 -3.45 -1.30
C ASN A 4 -13.73 -3.16 -0.07
N ALA A 5 -13.59 -4.13 0.82
CA ALA A 5 -12.83 -4.04 2.05
C ALA A 5 -11.89 -5.23 2.24
N ILE A 6 -10.80 -4.98 2.93
CA ILE A 6 -9.87 -6.00 3.42
C ILE A 6 -9.71 -5.85 4.92
N THR A 7 -9.54 -6.96 5.62
CA THR A 7 -9.30 -6.97 7.05
C THR A 7 -8.23 -8.02 7.37
N PHE A 8 -7.24 -7.62 8.14
CA PHE A 8 -6.16 -8.49 8.59
C PHE A 8 -6.05 -8.44 10.11
N HIS A 9 -6.00 -9.62 10.72
CA HIS A 9 -5.52 -9.77 12.09
C HIS A 9 -3.99 -9.71 12.07
N LEU A 10 -3.42 -8.95 12.97
CA LEU A 10 -1.97 -8.85 13.14
C LEU A 10 -1.55 -9.88 14.21
N PRO A 11 -1.10 -11.09 13.79
CA PRO A 11 -1.07 -12.28 14.66
C PRO A 11 0.01 -12.26 15.73
N ASP A 12 0.87 -11.26 15.72
CA ASP A 12 2.02 -11.24 16.59
C ASP A 12 2.08 -9.95 17.40
N LYS A 13 1.98 -10.08 18.73
CA LYS A 13 2.12 -8.94 19.66
C LYS A 13 3.50 -8.25 19.53
N GLU A 14 4.48 -8.93 18.96
CA GLU A 14 5.82 -8.40 18.71
C GLU A 14 5.92 -7.70 17.36
N ARG A 15 5.01 -7.94 16.41
CA ARG A 15 4.98 -7.26 15.11
C ARG A 15 4.31 -5.91 15.22
N GLN A 16 5.12 -4.88 15.30
CA GLN A 16 4.68 -3.48 15.34
C GLN A 16 4.35 -2.89 13.95
N SER A 17 4.33 -3.72 12.89
CA SER A 17 4.16 -3.27 11.50
C SER A 17 2.99 -3.98 10.83
N ILE A 18 2.20 -3.22 10.08
CA ILE A 18 1.10 -3.75 9.27
C ILE A 18 1.69 -4.19 7.93
N ILE A 19 1.89 -5.51 7.74
CA ILE A 19 2.46 -6.08 6.51
C ILE A 19 1.54 -7.16 5.99
N PHE A 20 1.21 -7.10 4.69
CA PHE A 20 0.40 -8.11 4.01
C PHE A 20 0.81 -8.31 2.55
N GLY A 21 0.34 -9.43 1.95
CA GLY A 21 0.62 -9.76 0.57
C GLY A 21 -0.20 -8.93 -0.43
N ILE A 22 0.46 -8.49 -1.49
CA ILE A 22 -0.13 -7.81 -2.65
C ILE A 22 0.44 -8.42 -3.93
N GLN A 23 -0.14 -8.05 -5.08
CA GLN A 23 0.49 -8.32 -6.37
C GLN A 23 0.86 -7.01 -7.06
N ILE A 24 2.02 -7.00 -7.71
CA ILE A 24 2.53 -5.85 -8.46
C ILE A 24 2.68 -6.26 -9.92
N GLY A 25 2.15 -5.43 -10.81
CA GLY A 25 2.18 -5.65 -12.25
C GLY A 25 2.75 -4.48 -13.03
N VAL A 26 3.11 -4.72 -14.28
CA VAL A 26 3.43 -3.64 -15.22
C VAL A 26 2.11 -3.09 -15.78
N PRO A 27 1.93 -1.75 -15.86
CA PRO A 27 0.70 -1.15 -16.37
C PRO A 27 0.33 -1.64 -17.77
N ILE A 28 -0.97 -1.88 -17.98
CA ILE A 28 -1.53 -2.38 -19.26
C ILE A 28 -1.31 -1.39 -20.40
N SER A 29 -1.16 -0.10 -20.08
CA SER A 29 -1.07 1.01 -21.03
C SER A 29 0.34 1.31 -21.53
N THR A 30 1.36 0.55 -21.10
CA THR A 30 2.70 0.70 -21.66
C THR A 30 2.73 0.14 -23.07
N ASP A 31 2.72 1.03 -24.08
CA ASP A 31 2.85 0.69 -25.48
C ASP A 31 4.05 -0.25 -25.70
N GLY A 32 3.78 -1.41 -26.28
CA GLY A 32 4.79 -2.42 -26.63
C GLY A 32 4.84 -3.65 -25.71
N PHE A 33 4.02 -3.76 -24.66
CA PHE A 33 3.85 -5.00 -23.92
C PHE A 33 2.62 -5.79 -24.41
N PRO A 34 2.75 -7.09 -24.68
CA PRO A 34 1.60 -7.94 -25.00
C PRO A 34 0.58 -7.89 -23.86
N LYS A 35 -0.69 -7.61 -24.17
CA LYS A 35 -1.81 -7.50 -23.21
C LYS A 35 -2.04 -8.80 -22.40
N ASP A 36 -1.49 -9.90 -22.84
CA ASP A 36 -1.59 -11.24 -22.26
C ASP A 36 -0.47 -11.60 -21.27
N LYS A 37 0.56 -10.77 -21.16
CA LYS A 37 1.64 -10.95 -20.20
C LYS A 37 1.57 -9.94 -19.06
N ARG A 38 0.48 -9.96 -18.30
CA ARG A 38 0.47 -9.36 -16.96
C ARG A 38 1.38 -10.19 -16.06
N ILE A 39 2.58 -9.71 -15.84
CA ILE A 39 3.43 -10.28 -14.79
C ILE A 39 2.93 -9.69 -13.49
N ASN A 40 1.94 -10.32 -12.88
CA ASN A 40 1.61 -10.05 -11.49
C ASN A 40 2.61 -10.84 -10.63
N THR A 41 3.47 -10.13 -9.97
CA THR A 41 4.45 -10.71 -9.05
C THR A 41 3.98 -10.49 -7.62
N ASP A 42 3.92 -11.57 -6.85
CA ASP A 42 3.58 -11.49 -5.43
C ASP A 42 4.66 -10.71 -4.65
N SER A 43 4.22 -9.88 -3.74
CA SER A 43 5.07 -9.06 -2.89
C SER A 43 4.44 -8.87 -1.52
N MET A 44 5.28 -8.65 -0.51
CA MET A 44 4.85 -8.16 0.80
C MET A 44 4.88 -6.64 0.81
N ALA A 45 3.83 -6.02 1.35
CA ALA A 45 3.70 -4.58 1.45
C ALA A 45 3.56 -4.12 2.90
N LEU A 46 4.33 -3.11 3.28
CA LEU A 46 4.20 -2.37 4.53
C LEU A 46 3.18 -1.23 4.35
N VAL A 47 2.24 -1.09 5.27
CA VAL A 47 1.39 0.10 5.38
C VAL A 47 2.13 1.17 6.17
N ASP A 48 2.35 2.34 5.56
CA ASP A 48 3.09 3.44 6.17
C ASP A 48 2.36 4.77 5.96
N THR A 49 1.68 5.23 7.02
CA THR A 49 0.97 6.53 7.03
C THR A 49 1.91 7.73 7.07
N GLY A 50 3.19 7.54 7.39
CA GLY A 50 4.23 8.56 7.34
C GLY A 50 4.81 8.77 5.95
N SER A 51 4.56 7.86 5.01
CA SER A 51 5.00 7.97 3.62
C SER A 51 3.95 8.68 2.78
N THR A 52 4.31 9.80 2.14
CA THR A 52 3.40 10.55 1.25
C THR A 52 3.04 9.76 0.00
N GLY A 53 4.00 9.04 -0.57
CA GLY A 53 3.84 8.22 -1.77
C GLY A 53 4.20 6.76 -1.52
N SER A 54 3.67 5.88 -2.35
CA SER A 54 4.06 4.47 -2.32
C SER A 54 5.45 4.28 -2.90
N CYS A 55 6.16 3.26 -2.41
CA CYS A 55 7.53 2.98 -2.81
C CYS A 55 7.73 1.51 -3.13
N ILE A 56 8.74 1.22 -3.96
CA ILE A 56 9.12 -0.14 -4.34
C ILE A 56 10.60 -0.40 -4.05
N SER A 57 10.94 -1.59 -3.60
CA SER A 57 12.34 -1.91 -3.32
C SER A 57 13.14 -2.02 -4.61
N ARG A 58 14.41 -1.58 -4.55
CA ARG A 58 15.36 -1.77 -5.64
C ARG A 58 15.49 -3.24 -6.02
N ARG A 59 15.51 -4.13 -5.03
CA ARG A 59 15.59 -5.59 -5.24
C ARG A 59 14.44 -6.07 -6.12
N PHE A 60 13.20 -5.70 -5.76
CA PHE A 60 12.02 -6.07 -6.54
C PHE A 60 12.06 -5.48 -7.95
N ALA A 61 12.36 -4.19 -8.07
CA ALA A 61 12.42 -3.50 -9.36
C ALA A 61 13.42 -4.16 -10.32
N VAL A 62 14.60 -4.57 -9.83
CA VAL A 62 15.61 -5.27 -10.62
C VAL A 62 15.12 -6.67 -11.01
N ASN A 63 14.60 -7.45 -10.06
CA ASN A 63 14.13 -8.82 -10.32
C ASN A 63 12.96 -8.87 -11.30
N ALA A 64 12.03 -7.91 -11.19
CA ALA A 64 10.88 -7.76 -12.08
C ALA A 64 11.21 -7.01 -13.39
N GLN A 65 12.49 -6.64 -13.60
CA GLN A 65 12.98 -5.91 -14.77
C GLN A 65 12.19 -4.62 -15.05
N LEU A 66 11.75 -3.92 -14.01
CA LEU A 66 11.04 -2.66 -14.15
C LEU A 66 11.95 -1.59 -14.74
N ARG A 67 11.39 -0.76 -15.62
CA ARG A 67 12.09 0.38 -16.20
C ARG A 67 11.67 1.66 -15.50
N ALA A 68 12.63 2.36 -14.91
CA ALA A 68 12.39 3.70 -14.40
C ALA A 68 12.10 4.65 -15.57
N TYR A 69 11.04 5.43 -15.48
CA TYR A 69 10.69 6.38 -16.54
C TYR A 69 10.99 7.84 -16.15
N LYS A 70 11.24 8.09 -14.87
CA LYS A 70 11.69 9.39 -14.36
C LYS A 70 12.54 9.23 -13.09
N ARG A 71 13.10 10.32 -12.61
CA ARG A 71 13.72 10.43 -11.29
C ARG A 71 12.97 11.47 -10.47
N SER A 72 12.88 11.25 -9.17
CA SER A 72 12.23 12.17 -8.24
C SER A 72 13.12 12.45 -7.04
N LYS A 73 13.01 13.67 -6.53
CA LYS A 73 13.65 14.08 -5.30
C LYS A 73 12.74 13.69 -4.14
N ILE A 74 13.20 12.80 -3.30
CA ILE A 74 12.48 12.38 -2.10
C ILE A 74 13.22 12.87 -0.85
N ARG A 75 12.46 13.19 0.19
CA ARG A 75 13.00 13.49 1.51
C ARG A 75 12.68 12.31 2.42
N GLY A 76 13.70 11.59 2.83
CA GLY A 76 13.62 10.52 3.81
C GLY A 76 14.30 10.91 5.13
N PHE A 77 14.38 9.96 6.04
CA PHE A 77 15.02 10.14 7.35
C PHE A 77 16.50 10.52 7.26
N GLN A 78 17.20 10.06 6.23
CA GLN A 78 18.63 10.35 5.99
C GLN A 78 18.86 11.62 5.16
N GLY A 79 17.81 12.40 4.89
CA GLY A 79 17.92 13.62 4.09
C GLY A 79 17.25 13.50 2.71
N ILE A 80 17.79 14.26 1.74
CA ILE A 80 17.24 14.34 0.39
C ILE A 80 18.03 13.42 -0.54
N SER A 81 17.31 12.58 -1.29
CA SER A 81 17.86 11.68 -2.30
C SER A 81 17.14 11.84 -3.63
N ILE A 82 17.85 11.61 -4.74
CA ILE A 82 17.26 11.51 -6.07
C ILE A 82 17.20 10.04 -6.44
N VAL A 83 15.99 9.51 -6.57
CA VAL A 83 15.73 8.09 -6.80
C VAL A 83 14.98 7.83 -8.09
N PRO A 84 15.12 6.63 -8.68
CA PRO A 84 14.28 6.18 -9.78
C PRO A 84 12.81 6.14 -9.37
N VAL A 85 11.89 6.37 -10.34
CA VAL A 85 10.45 6.21 -10.19
C VAL A 85 9.96 5.27 -11.27
N TYR A 86 9.16 4.32 -10.86
CA TYR A 86 8.55 3.31 -11.72
C TYR A 86 7.04 3.53 -11.77
N CYS A 87 6.42 3.13 -12.87
CA CYS A 87 4.97 3.06 -13.01
C CYS A 87 4.54 1.60 -12.89
N VAL A 88 3.65 1.29 -11.95
CA VAL A 88 3.19 -0.08 -11.66
C VAL A 88 1.69 -0.13 -11.42
N ASP A 89 1.11 -1.30 -11.61
CA ASP A 89 -0.23 -1.62 -11.12
C ASP A 89 -0.11 -2.37 -9.79
N VAL A 90 -1.00 -2.09 -8.84
CA VAL A 90 -1.02 -2.70 -7.51
C VAL A 90 -2.37 -3.35 -7.28
N LEU A 91 -2.39 -4.66 -7.11
CA LEU A 91 -3.58 -5.45 -6.84
C LEU A 91 -3.60 -5.88 -5.37
N LEU A 92 -4.64 -5.48 -4.65
CA LEU A 92 -4.89 -5.90 -3.28
C LEU A 92 -5.55 -7.29 -3.22
N PRO A 93 -5.47 -8.01 -2.07
CA PRO A 93 -6.00 -9.36 -1.93
C PRO A 93 -7.52 -9.50 -2.20
N ASN A 94 -8.28 -8.44 -2.05
CA ASN A 94 -9.73 -8.41 -2.32
C ASN A 94 -10.08 -8.08 -3.78
N GLY A 95 -9.08 -7.97 -4.66
CA GLY A 95 -9.27 -7.67 -6.08
C GLY A 95 -9.31 -6.19 -6.43
N ILE A 96 -9.11 -5.27 -5.47
CA ILE A 96 -8.98 -3.83 -5.77
C ILE A 96 -7.67 -3.60 -6.50
N LEU A 97 -7.75 -3.01 -7.69
CA LEU A 97 -6.63 -2.71 -8.57
C LEU A 97 -6.39 -1.19 -8.64
N PHE A 98 -5.21 -0.77 -8.23
CA PHE A 98 -4.69 0.58 -8.48
C PHE A 98 -3.82 0.55 -9.73
N THR A 99 -4.18 1.32 -10.75
CA THR A 99 -3.46 1.34 -12.02
C THR A 99 -2.56 2.57 -12.16
N ASN A 100 -1.45 2.41 -12.90
CA ASN A 100 -0.53 3.49 -13.25
C ASN A 100 0.00 4.25 -12.01
N MET A 101 0.34 3.52 -10.95
CA MET A 101 0.86 4.10 -9.73
C MET A 101 2.33 4.46 -9.86
N ASP A 102 2.65 5.72 -9.58
CA ASP A 102 4.04 6.16 -9.43
C ASP A 102 4.61 5.68 -8.10
N VAL A 103 5.69 4.93 -8.16
CA VAL A 103 6.38 4.41 -6.98
C VAL A 103 7.86 4.76 -7.03
N ALA A 104 8.36 5.37 -5.95
CA ALA A 104 9.76 5.71 -5.80
C ALA A 104 10.58 4.52 -5.30
N GLU A 105 11.84 4.44 -5.73
CA GLU A 105 12.75 3.38 -5.27
C GLU A 105 13.19 3.59 -3.83
N PHE A 106 13.22 2.51 -3.04
CA PHE A 106 13.86 2.49 -1.71
C PHE A 106 14.77 1.27 -1.54
N GLN A 107 15.67 1.34 -0.55
CA GLN A 107 16.51 0.20 -0.16
C GLN A 107 15.74 -0.74 0.76
N SER A 108 15.57 -2.00 0.35
CA SER A 108 14.84 -3.00 1.11
C SER A 108 15.62 -3.50 2.33
N ASN A 109 14.89 -3.81 3.39
CA ASN A 109 15.39 -4.52 4.59
C ASN A 109 15.04 -6.02 4.59
N ASN A 110 14.61 -6.58 3.45
CA ASN A 110 14.22 -7.97 3.20
C ASN A 110 12.86 -8.43 3.77
N ASN A 111 12.15 -7.64 4.56
CA ASN A 111 10.85 -8.04 5.12
C ASN A 111 9.68 -7.71 4.19
N PHE A 112 9.82 -6.69 3.35
CA PHE A 112 8.83 -6.26 2.36
C PHE A 112 9.53 -5.60 1.18
N ASP A 113 8.85 -5.60 0.05
CA ASP A 113 9.35 -4.98 -1.18
C ASP A 113 8.49 -3.81 -1.65
N PHE A 114 7.38 -3.54 -0.96
CA PHE A 114 6.49 -2.44 -1.28
C PHE A 114 6.10 -1.66 -0.02
N ILE A 115 5.90 -0.35 -0.17
CA ILE A 115 5.34 0.53 0.86
C ILE A 115 4.05 1.11 0.30
N ILE A 116 2.94 0.87 0.99
CA ILE A 116 1.65 1.50 0.72
C ILE A 116 1.62 2.82 1.48
N GLY A 117 1.79 3.91 0.75
CA GLY A 117 1.78 5.26 1.29
C GLY A 117 0.43 5.96 1.24
N MET A 118 0.40 7.21 1.67
CA MET A 118 -0.82 8.01 1.74
C MET A 118 -1.49 8.26 0.39
N ASN A 119 -0.76 8.17 -0.73
CA ASN A 119 -1.36 8.25 -2.07
C ASN A 119 -2.38 7.14 -2.35
N ILE A 120 -2.24 5.97 -1.74
CA ILE A 120 -3.22 4.87 -1.77
C ILE A 120 -4.19 4.98 -0.59
N LEU A 121 -3.67 5.13 0.64
CA LEU A 121 -4.47 5.06 1.86
C LEU A 121 -5.57 6.12 1.91
N ARG A 122 -5.32 7.33 1.41
CA ARG A 122 -6.31 8.43 1.37
C ARG A 122 -7.45 8.23 0.36
N MET A 123 -7.39 7.19 -0.49
CA MET A 123 -8.44 6.87 -1.44
C MET A 123 -9.62 6.12 -0.78
N GLY A 124 -9.44 5.71 0.47
CA GLY A 124 -10.44 4.99 1.23
C GLY A 124 -10.40 5.33 2.71
N ASP A 125 -11.13 4.53 3.50
CA ASP A 125 -11.05 4.57 4.96
C ASP A 125 -10.15 3.46 5.47
N MET A 126 -9.37 3.76 6.49
CA MET A 126 -8.62 2.74 7.22
C MET A 126 -8.93 2.81 8.71
N ALA A 127 -8.90 1.66 9.36
CA ALA A 127 -9.05 1.53 10.81
C ALA A 127 -7.99 0.59 11.35
N LEU A 128 -7.42 0.96 12.49
CA LEU A 128 -6.60 0.09 13.31
C LEU A 128 -7.28 -0.03 14.67
N THR A 129 -7.73 -1.22 15.01
CA THR A 129 -8.46 -1.49 16.23
C THR A 129 -7.72 -2.52 17.08
N ASN A 130 -7.87 -2.44 18.40
CA ASN A 130 -7.23 -3.35 19.36
C ASN A 130 -8.26 -3.81 20.39
N ALA A 131 -9.10 -4.77 20.00
CA ALA A 131 -10.10 -5.33 20.88
C ALA A 131 -9.49 -6.47 21.72
N LYS A 132 -9.47 -6.33 23.05
CA LYS A 132 -8.93 -7.35 23.99
C LYS A 132 -7.48 -7.78 23.68
N GLY A 133 -6.69 -6.88 23.09
CA GLY A 133 -5.30 -7.17 22.71
C GLY A 133 -5.14 -7.85 21.36
N ASP A 134 -6.24 -8.04 20.61
CA ASP A 134 -6.21 -8.49 19.21
C ASP A 134 -6.22 -7.27 18.30
N MET A 135 -5.10 -7.03 17.63
CA MET A 135 -4.93 -5.88 16.74
C MET A 135 -5.40 -6.23 15.32
N VAL A 136 -6.31 -5.43 14.80
CA VAL A 136 -6.92 -5.63 13.48
C VAL A 136 -6.76 -4.37 12.64
N PHE A 137 -6.22 -4.54 11.44
CA PHE A 137 -6.19 -3.52 10.39
C PHE A 137 -7.30 -3.77 9.39
N SER A 138 -8.06 -2.74 9.06
CA SER A 138 -9.09 -2.77 8.01
C SER A 138 -8.91 -1.59 7.06
N PHE A 139 -9.17 -1.84 5.78
CA PHE A 139 -9.13 -0.81 4.74
C PHE A 139 -10.26 -1.06 3.74
N ARG A 140 -10.97 -0.01 3.32
CA ARG A 140 -12.04 -0.08 2.31
C ARG A 140 -11.98 1.06 1.32
N ILE A 141 -12.43 0.79 0.09
CA ILE A 141 -12.64 1.76 -0.99
C ILE A 141 -14.01 1.45 -1.63
N PRO A 142 -14.87 2.44 -1.89
CA PRO A 142 -14.71 3.87 -1.56
C PRO A 142 -14.80 4.14 -0.06
N PRO A 143 -14.41 5.35 0.38
CA PRO A 143 -14.59 5.75 1.77
C PRO A 143 -16.08 5.89 2.11
N SER A 144 -16.40 5.88 3.42
CA SER A 144 -17.74 6.18 3.93
C SER A 144 -18.09 7.63 3.71
N GLU A 145 -19.39 7.92 3.66
CA GLU A 145 -19.93 9.28 3.66
C GLU A 145 -19.79 9.97 5.04
N THR A 146 -19.56 9.19 6.09
CA THR A 146 -19.45 9.70 7.47
C THR A 146 -18.11 9.33 8.08
N HIS A 147 -17.52 10.27 8.82
CA HIS A 147 -16.32 10.02 9.59
C HIS A 147 -16.61 9.21 10.86
N ILE A 148 -15.69 8.34 11.25
CA ILE A 148 -15.65 7.76 12.59
C ILE A 148 -15.13 8.84 13.54
N ASP A 149 -15.97 9.18 14.56
CA ASP A 149 -15.65 10.19 15.57
C ASP A 149 -15.92 9.58 16.94
N PHE A 150 -14.89 9.13 17.60
CA PHE A 150 -15.00 8.46 18.90
C PHE A 150 -15.56 9.36 20.00
N ILE A 151 -15.40 10.69 19.90
CA ILE A 151 -15.99 11.64 20.88
C ILE A 151 -17.51 11.61 20.74
N LYS A 152 -18.03 11.67 19.52
CA LYS A 152 -19.49 11.59 19.28
C LYS A 152 -20.08 10.23 19.65
N GLU A 153 -19.33 9.14 19.44
CA GLU A 153 -19.76 7.80 19.86
C GLU A 153 -19.89 7.69 21.38
N GLU A 154 -18.97 8.26 22.15
CA GLU A 154 -19.02 8.29 23.61
C GLU A 154 -20.16 9.17 24.15
N ASP A 155 -20.42 10.32 23.53
CA ASP A 155 -21.52 11.19 23.92
C ASP A 155 -22.88 10.53 23.67
N ASN A 156 -23.05 9.80 22.57
CA ASN A 156 -24.26 9.03 22.28
C ASN A 156 -24.52 7.84 23.24
N LYS A 157 -23.49 7.32 23.93
CA LYS A 157 -23.65 6.26 24.94
C LYS A 157 -24.04 6.80 26.31
N ARG A 158 -24.00 8.11 26.55
CA ARG A 158 -24.32 8.75 27.83
C ARG A 158 -25.80 9.14 27.97
N PHE A 159 -26.57 8.94 26.91
CA PHE A 159 -28.03 9.12 26.87
C PHE A 159 -28.73 7.78 26.54
#